data_9a97f0e7de43b8c406fc148a5353fa45
#
_entry.id   9a97f0e7de43b8c406fc148a5353fa45
#
_cell.length_a   1.000
_cell.length_b   1.000
_cell.length_c   1.000
_cell.angle_alpha   90.00
_cell.angle_beta   90.00
_cell.angle_gamma   90.00
#
_symmetry.space_group_name_H-M   'P 1'
#
loop_
_entity.id
_entity.type
_entity.pdbx_description
1 polymer ?
#
loop_
_entity_poly.entity_id
_entity_poly.type
_entity_poly.pdbx_seq_one_letter_code
_entity_poly.pdbx_strand_id
1 'polypeptide(L)'
;MYVDEAGIDNREEYPYGYCEIGQRFHALKSGKRTERVSWIAALKQGNLFAPMTFIGSCNRDLFQMWLEECLLPQLQPGDIIIIDNASFHRSQTIDEIVAKAGCELWYLPVYSPNLNKIEHWWFVLKNWMRQRWDEFDNFRDCVDAAFKHCPNVFP
;
A
#
# COMPACT_ATOMS: atom_id res chain seq x y z
N MET A 1 -13.07 7.77 -1.81
CA MET A 1 -11.64 7.46 -1.92
C MET A 1 -11.40 6.02 -1.55
N TYR A 2 -10.31 5.44 -2.03
CA TYR A 2 -9.92 4.06 -1.72
C TYR A 2 -8.76 4.08 -0.73
N VAL A 3 -8.76 3.16 0.22
CA VAL A 3 -7.69 2.98 1.22
C VAL A 3 -7.24 1.54 1.20
N ASP A 4 -5.94 1.31 1.34
CA ASP A 4 -5.37 -0.03 1.38
C ASP A 4 -3.94 -0.01 1.92
N GLU A 5 -3.47 -1.18 2.36
CA GLU A 5 -2.10 -1.43 2.76
C GLU A 5 -1.40 -2.32 1.76
N ALA A 6 -0.14 -2.06 1.58
CA ALA A 6 0.74 -2.96 0.85
C ALA A 6 2.10 -3.06 1.55
N GLY A 7 2.96 -3.86 1.01
CA GLY A 7 4.32 -4.00 1.52
C GLY A 7 5.19 -4.75 0.54
N ILE A 8 6.49 -4.64 0.77
CA ILE A 8 7.51 -5.26 -0.06
C ILE A 8 8.63 -5.78 0.84
N ASP A 9 9.24 -6.87 0.46
CA ASP A 9 10.48 -7.38 1.03
C ASP A 9 11.45 -7.76 -0.09
N ASN A 10 12.70 -8.01 0.23
CA ASN A 10 13.74 -8.37 -0.76
C ASN A 10 13.53 -9.73 -1.43
N ARG A 11 12.43 -10.43 -1.11
CA ARG A 11 12.07 -11.72 -1.72
C ARG A 11 10.98 -11.58 -2.75
N GLU A 12 10.42 -10.38 -2.95
CA GLU A 12 9.47 -10.13 -4.04
C GLU A 12 10.20 -10.30 -5.38
N GLU A 13 9.89 -11.41 -6.03
CA GLU A 13 10.52 -11.85 -7.27
C GLU A 13 9.84 -11.23 -8.49
N TYR A 14 10.64 -11.09 -9.56
CA TYR A 14 10.06 -11.04 -10.89
C TYR A 14 9.42 -12.40 -11.17
N PRO A 15 8.12 -12.48 -11.45
CA PRO A 15 7.44 -13.75 -11.72
C PRO A 15 7.92 -14.40 -13.02
N TYR A 16 8.71 -13.69 -13.82
CA TYR A 16 9.20 -14.13 -15.12
C TYR A 16 10.68 -13.79 -15.29
N GLY A 17 11.46 -14.75 -15.75
CA GLY A 17 12.82 -14.59 -16.24
C GLY A 17 12.91 -15.08 -17.68
N TYR A 18 13.69 -14.42 -18.51
CA TYR A 18 13.98 -14.86 -19.88
C TYR A 18 15.25 -15.70 -19.88
N CYS A 19 15.21 -16.86 -20.51
CA CYS A 19 16.37 -17.68 -20.83
C CYS A 19 16.24 -18.24 -22.23
N GLU A 20 17.30 -18.81 -22.78
CA GLU A 20 17.26 -19.48 -24.06
C GLU A 20 16.25 -20.65 -24.05
N ILE A 21 15.60 -20.88 -25.19
CA ILE A 21 14.63 -21.96 -25.34
C ILE A 21 15.29 -23.29 -24.98
N GLY A 22 14.71 -24.04 -24.04
CA GLY A 22 15.21 -25.33 -23.58
C GLY A 22 16.15 -25.25 -22.37
N GLN A 23 16.51 -24.06 -21.91
CA GLN A 23 17.27 -23.84 -20.67
C GLN A 23 16.34 -23.57 -19.48
N ARG A 24 16.80 -23.90 -18.26
CA ARG A 24 16.13 -23.50 -17.04
C ARG A 24 16.70 -22.17 -16.55
N PHE A 25 15.86 -21.23 -16.26
CA PHE A 25 16.27 -20.00 -15.60
C PHE A 25 16.67 -20.32 -14.14
N HIS A 26 17.90 -19.99 -13.79
CA HIS A 26 18.43 -20.10 -12.44
C HIS A 26 18.80 -18.70 -11.94
N ALA A 27 18.10 -18.20 -10.94
CA ALA A 27 18.48 -16.99 -10.22
C ALA A 27 19.05 -17.36 -8.85
N LEU A 28 20.21 -16.81 -8.53
CA LEU A 28 20.74 -16.89 -7.16
C LEU A 28 19.90 -15.98 -6.27
N LYS A 29 19.27 -16.57 -5.26
CA LYS A 29 18.40 -15.89 -4.33
C LYS A 29 19.13 -15.68 -3.01
N SER A 30 19.10 -14.45 -2.49
CA SER A 30 19.55 -14.19 -1.14
C SER A 30 18.64 -14.93 -0.16
N GLY A 31 19.21 -15.87 0.60
CA GLY A 31 18.46 -16.63 1.60
C GLY A 31 18.15 -15.85 2.88
N LYS A 32 18.68 -14.64 3.03
CA LYS A 32 18.42 -13.79 4.18
C LYS A 32 17.13 -12.98 3.95
N ARG A 33 16.15 -13.21 4.83
CA ARG A 33 14.97 -12.39 4.92
C ARG A 33 15.36 -11.01 5.44
N THR A 34 15.20 -9.97 4.63
CA THR A 34 15.25 -8.61 5.13
C THR A 34 13.92 -8.25 5.78
N GLU A 35 13.96 -7.20 6.52
CA GLU A 35 12.79 -6.59 7.13
C GLU A 35 11.75 -6.20 6.07
N ARG A 36 10.48 -6.55 6.30
CA ARG A 36 9.39 -6.14 5.42
C ARG A 36 9.07 -4.67 5.69
N VAL A 37 9.16 -3.85 4.67
CA VAL A 37 8.63 -2.48 4.69
C VAL A 37 7.21 -2.49 4.15
N SER A 38 6.29 -2.00 4.94
CA SER A 38 4.88 -1.88 4.61
C SER A 38 4.48 -0.41 4.56
N TRP A 39 3.39 -0.14 3.90
CA TRP A 39 2.82 1.20 3.82
C TRP A 39 1.29 1.14 3.76
N ILE A 40 0.68 2.25 4.12
CA ILE A 40 -0.74 2.52 3.97
C ILE A 40 -0.89 3.87 3.30
N ALA A 41 -1.86 4.03 2.42
CA ALA A 41 -2.22 5.30 1.82
C ALA A 41 -3.67 5.32 1.35
N ALA A 42 -4.13 6.49 0.97
CA ALA A 42 -5.42 6.70 0.35
C ALA A 42 -5.27 7.16 -1.11
N LEU A 43 -6.26 6.82 -1.94
CA LEU A 43 -6.37 7.24 -3.34
C LEU A 43 -7.66 8.02 -3.55
N LYS A 44 -7.54 9.29 -3.97
CA LYS A 44 -8.69 10.14 -4.33
C LYS A 44 -8.40 10.81 -5.68
N GLN A 45 -9.30 10.62 -6.64
CA GLN A 45 -9.20 11.25 -7.97
C GLN A 45 -7.85 11.02 -8.68
N GLY A 46 -7.30 9.80 -8.58
CA GLY A 46 -6.03 9.44 -9.20
C GLY A 46 -4.77 9.88 -8.44
N ASN A 47 -4.90 10.53 -7.29
CA ASN A 47 -3.78 10.97 -6.48
C ASN A 47 -3.67 10.16 -5.19
N LEU A 48 -2.47 9.65 -4.90
CA LEU A 48 -2.14 9.08 -3.60
C LEU A 48 -1.91 10.19 -2.59
N PHE A 49 -2.44 10.02 -1.39
CA PHE A 49 -2.26 10.96 -0.29
C PHE A 49 -2.25 10.25 1.07
N ALA A 50 -1.85 10.96 2.11
CA ALA A 50 -1.66 10.43 3.45
C ALA A 50 -0.79 9.14 3.52
N PRO A 51 0.34 9.04 2.76
CA PRO A 51 1.17 7.84 2.85
C PRO A 51 1.86 7.75 4.21
N MET A 52 1.90 6.55 4.76
CA MET A 52 2.69 6.23 5.95
C MET A 52 3.42 4.91 5.75
N THR A 53 4.74 4.90 5.99
CA THR A 53 5.59 3.72 5.90
C THR A 53 5.93 3.19 7.30
N PHE A 54 5.96 1.88 7.46
CA PHE A 54 6.26 1.21 8.73
C PHE A 54 6.91 -0.15 8.51
N ILE A 55 7.52 -0.69 9.55
CA ILE A 55 8.14 -2.00 9.52
C ILE A 55 7.14 -3.05 10.01
N GLY A 56 7.06 -4.17 9.29
CA GLY A 56 6.18 -5.28 9.65
C GLY A 56 4.79 -5.20 9.03
N SER A 57 3.80 -5.72 9.73
CA SER A 57 2.40 -5.81 9.25
C SER A 57 1.53 -4.76 9.90
N CYS A 58 0.55 -4.27 9.17
CA CYS A 58 -0.50 -3.42 9.72
C CYS A 58 -1.36 -4.20 10.72
N ASN A 59 -1.73 -3.54 11.80
CA ASN A 59 -2.69 -4.02 12.78
C ASN A 59 -3.74 -2.93 13.05
N ARG A 60 -4.73 -3.26 13.87
CA ARG A 60 -5.84 -2.34 14.18
C ARG A 60 -5.37 -1.02 14.78
N ASP A 61 -4.46 -1.06 15.74
CA ASP A 61 -4.01 0.13 16.45
C ASP A 61 -3.24 1.07 15.52
N LEU A 62 -2.37 0.50 14.67
CA LEU A 62 -1.63 1.25 13.68
C LEU A 62 -2.55 1.86 12.61
N PHE A 63 -3.54 1.08 12.14
CA PHE A 63 -4.54 1.55 11.20
C PHE A 63 -5.38 2.70 11.79
N GLN A 64 -5.85 2.55 13.03
CA GLN A 64 -6.61 3.57 13.72
C GLN A 64 -5.79 4.85 13.90
N MET A 65 -4.55 4.74 14.36
CA MET A 65 -3.64 5.88 14.51
C MET A 65 -3.43 6.60 13.17
N TRP A 66 -3.18 5.86 12.09
CA TRP A 66 -3.03 6.45 10.77
C TRP A 66 -4.32 7.14 10.30
N LEU A 67 -5.47 6.53 10.57
CA LEU A 67 -6.78 7.10 10.23
C LEU A 67 -6.98 8.45 10.93
N GLU A 68 -6.73 8.52 12.24
CA GLU A 68 -6.92 9.72 13.06
C GLU A 68 -5.91 10.82 12.76
N GLU A 69 -4.61 10.47 12.62
CA GLU A 69 -3.53 11.44 12.55
C GLU A 69 -3.16 11.82 11.11
N CYS A 70 -3.34 10.91 10.15
CA CYS A 70 -2.88 11.13 8.78
C CYS A 70 -4.02 11.34 7.80
N LEU A 71 -5.09 10.54 7.85
CA LEU A 71 -6.14 10.57 6.84
C LEU A 71 -7.23 11.58 7.17
N LEU A 72 -7.91 11.43 8.30
CA LEU A 72 -9.09 12.24 8.64
C LEU A 72 -8.84 13.75 8.63
N PRO A 73 -7.66 14.27 9.06
CA PRO A 73 -7.38 15.71 8.98
C PRO A 73 -7.38 16.28 7.55
N GLN A 74 -7.26 15.43 6.54
CA GLN A 74 -7.25 15.82 5.12
C GLN A 74 -8.62 15.64 4.44
N LEU A 75 -9.62 15.12 5.15
CA LEU A 75 -10.95 14.86 4.61
C LEU A 75 -11.93 15.97 4.96
N GLN A 76 -13.02 15.97 4.23
CA GLN A 76 -14.14 16.86 4.48
C GLN A 76 -15.40 16.04 4.85
N PRO A 77 -16.31 16.61 5.65
CA PRO A 77 -17.59 15.98 5.91
C PRO A 77 -18.31 15.61 4.60
N GLY A 78 -18.81 14.37 4.55
CA GLY A 78 -19.40 13.79 3.35
C GLY A 78 -18.44 12.99 2.47
N ASP A 79 -17.14 12.95 2.79
CA ASP A 79 -16.20 12.05 2.12
C ASP A 79 -16.51 10.59 2.45
N ILE A 80 -16.40 9.71 1.43
CA ILE A 80 -16.60 8.25 1.56
C ILE A 80 -15.25 7.55 1.49
N ILE A 81 -14.91 6.81 2.54
CA ILE A 81 -13.73 5.95 2.64
C ILE A 81 -14.14 4.55 2.21
N ILE A 82 -13.51 4.03 1.16
CA ILE A 82 -13.74 2.67 0.66
C ILE A 82 -12.53 1.83 1.02
N ILE A 83 -12.74 0.74 1.74
CA ILE A 83 -11.70 -0.10 2.31
C ILE A 83 -12.03 -1.57 2.08
N ASP A 84 -11.04 -2.43 2.11
CA ASP A 84 -11.27 -3.86 2.07
C ASP A 84 -11.97 -4.38 3.33
N ASN A 85 -12.35 -5.64 3.31
CA ASN A 85 -13.10 -6.27 4.38
C ASN A 85 -12.20 -7.06 5.36
N ALA A 86 -10.96 -6.61 5.59
CA ALA A 86 -10.07 -7.24 6.56
C ALA A 86 -10.62 -7.12 7.99
N SER A 87 -10.40 -8.14 8.79
CA SER A 87 -10.97 -8.23 10.14
C SER A 87 -10.49 -7.12 11.08
N PHE A 88 -9.29 -6.61 10.88
CA PHE A 88 -8.73 -5.54 11.71
C PHE A 88 -9.27 -4.15 11.35
N HIS A 89 -9.84 -3.97 10.13
CA HIS A 89 -10.54 -2.76 9.75
C HIS A 89 -11.94 -2.66 10.38
N ARG A 90 -12.53 -3.81 10.76
CA ARG A 90 -13.86 -3.85 11.36
C ARG A 90 -13.79 -3.67 12.87
N SER A 91 -14.11 -2.46 13.30
CA SER A 91 -14.27 -2.18 14.73
C SER A 91 -15.24 -1.01 14.92
N GLN A 92 -16.06 -1.13 15.94
CA GLN A 92 -16.99 -0.06 16.31
C GLN A 92 -16.24 1.26 16.53
N THR A 93 -15.04 1.22 17.10
CA THR A 93 -14.19 2.40 17.31
C THR A 93 -13.85 3.10 16.00
N ILE A 94 -13.49 2.35 14.95
CA ILE A 94 -13.17 2.91 13.63
C ILE A 94 -14.41 3.55 13.01
N ASP A 95 -15.56 2.88 13.10
CA ASP A 95 -16.83 3.42 12.59
C ASP A 95 -17.20 4.73 13.29
N GLU A 96 -17.05 4.78 14.62
CA GLU A 96 -17.32 5.98 15.43
C GLU A 96 -16.38 7.15 15.11
N ILE A 97 -15.08 6.87 14.91
CA ILE A 97 -14.08 7.88 14.55
C ILE A 97 -14.41 8.50 13.19
N VAL A 98 -14.71 7.68 12.19
CA VAL A 98 -15.07 8.14 10.84
C VAL A 98 -16.38 8.93 10.87
N ALA A 99 -17.39 8.42 11.56
CA ALA A 99 -18.68 9.12 11.69
C ALA A 99 -18.54 10.46 12.41
N LYS A 100 -17.70 10.55 13.44
CA LYS A 100 -17.42 11.80 14.18
C LYS A 100 -16.76 12.86 13.29
N ALA A 101 -15.98 12.44 12.30
CA ALA A 101 -15.40 13.32 11.29
C ALA A 101 -16.41 13.73 10.20
N GLY A 102 -17.65 13.23 10.27
CA GLY A 102 -18.68 13.48 9.26
C GLY A 102 -18.48 12.71 7.96
N CYS A 103 -17.64 11.67 7.97
CA CYS A 103 -17.31 10.82 6.84
C CYS A 103 -18.09 9.50 6.91
N GLU A 104 -18.10 8.76 5.79
CA GLU A 104 -18.71 7.43 5.70
C GLU A 104 -17.63 6.37 5.43
N LEU A 105 -17.82 5.17 5.99
CA LEU A 105 -16.95 4.02 5.77
C LEU A 105 -17.71 2.93 5.02
N TRP A 106 -17.21 2.56 3.84
CA TRP A 106 -17.77 1.54 2.99
C TRP A 106 -16.80 0.38 2.84
N TYR A 107 -17.27 -0.83 3.12
CA TYR A 107 -16.48 -2.05 2.98
C TYR A 107 -16.69 -2.69 1.63
N LEU A 108 -15.59 -3.03 0.95
CA LEU A 108 -15.63 -3.81 -0.28
C LEU A 108 -16.15 -5.23 0.01
N PRO A 109 -16.78 -5.90 -0.96
CA PRO A 109 -17.12 -7.31 -0.82
C PRO A 109 -15.89 -8.16 -0.52
N VAL A 110 -16.10 -9.26 0.20
CA VAL A 110 -15.02 -10.20 0.52
C VAL A 110 -14.39 -10.74 -0.77
N TYR A 111 -13.07 -10.86 -0.81
CA TYR A 111 -12.30 -11.35 -1.97
C TYR A 111 -12.49 -10.56 -3.27
N SER A 112 -12.62 -9.26 -3.19
CA SER A 112 -12.84 -8.39 -4.36
C SER A 112 -11.73 -7.34 -4.55
N PRO A 113 -10.45 -7.72 -4.67
CA PRO A 113 -9.36 -6.76 -4.85
C PRO A 113 -9.50 -5.95 -6.14
N ASN A 114 -10.11 -6.53 -7.18
CA ASN A 114 -10.35 -5.83 -8.46
C ASN A 114 -11.23 -4.57 -8.32
N LEU A 115 -11.98 -4.45 -7.24
CA LEU A 115 -12.80 -3.27 -6.96
C LEU A 115 -12.00 -2.19 -6.21
N ASN A 116 -10.84 -2.53 -5.66
CA ASN A 116 -9.96 -1.57 -4.99
C ASN A 116 -9.03 -0.91 -5.99
N LYS A 117 -9.37 0.29 -6.42
CA LYS A 117 -8.60 0.99 -7.47
C LYS A 117 -7.17 1.36 -7.06
N ILE A 118 -6.85 1.37 -5.78
CA ILE A 118 -5.50 1.68 -5.28
C ILE A 118 -4.51 0.54 -5.58
N GLU A 119 -4.98 -0.69 -5.79
CA GLU A 119 -4.13 -1.85 -6.14
C GLU A 119 -3.27 -1.61 -7.39
N HIS A 120 -3.79 -0.87 -8.35
CA HIS A 120 -3.02 -0.45 -9.53
C HIS A 120 -1.80 0.39 -9.19
N TRP A 121 -1.92 1.24 -8.17
CA TRP A 121 -0.83 2.08 -7.68
C TRP A 121 0.23 1.26 -6.96
N TRP A 122 -0.16 0.22 -6.24
CA TRP A 122 0.79 -0.70 -5.62
C TRP A 122 1.68 -1.39 -6.66
N PHE A 123 1.10 -1.80 -7.77
CA PHE A 123 1.86 -2.35 -8.89
C PHE A 123 2.89 -1.36 -9.44
N VAL A 124 2.49 -0.12 -9.67
CA VAL A 124 3.38 0.94 -10.20
C VAL A 124 4.51 1.24 -9.21
N LEU A 125 4.17 1.46 -7.92
CA LEU A 125 5.16 1.72 -6.88
C LEU A 125 6.17 0.56 -6.74
N LYS A 126 5.68 -0.66 -6.67
CA LYS A 126 6.54 -1.85 -6.56
C LYS A 126 7.46 -2.01 -7.77
N ASN A 127 6.97 -1.76 -8.98
CA ASN A 127 7.81 -1.79 -10.17
C ASN A 127 8.89 -0.71 -10.15
N TRP A 128 8.55 0.50 -9.74
CA TRP A 128 9.51 1.59 -9.60
C TRP A 128 10.62 1.23 -8.61
N MET A 129 10.25 0.69 -7.44
CA MET A 129 11.18 0.26 -6.39
C MET A 129 12.10 -0.88 -6.87
N ARG A 130 11.54 -1.92 -7.53
CA ARG A 130 12.33 -3.06 -8.04
C ARG A 130 13.41 -2.66 -9.04
N GLN A 131 13.21 -1.57 -9.77
CA GLN A 131 14.19 -1.06 -10.74
C GLN A 131 15.28 -0.21 -10.08
N ARG A 132 15.12 0.22 -8.82
CA ARG A 132 15.96 1.25 -8.19
C ARG A 132 16.41 0.94 -6.78
N TRP A 133 16.03 -0.18 -6.19
CA TRP A 133 16.40 -0.47 -4.80
C TRP A 133 17.90 -0.51 -4.54
N ASP A 134 18.71 -0.86 -5.55
CA ASP A 134 20.18 -0.88 -5.47
C ASP A 134 20.78 0.54 -5.42
N GLU A 135 19.99 1.57 -5.69
CA GLU A 135 20.37 2.98 -5.60
C GLU A 135 20.27 3.53 -4.16
N PHE A 136 19.73 2.74 -3.22
CA PHE A 136 19.45 3.17 -1.85
C PHE A 136 20.19 2.32 -0.82
N ASP A 137 20.71 2.97 0.24
CA ASP A 137 21.41 2.31 1.33
C ASP A 137 20.49 1.41 2.17
N ASN A 138 19.22 1.78 2.28
CA ASN A 138 18.21 0.97 2.95
C ASN A 138 16.88 0.98 2.17
N PHE A 139 16.12 -0.08 2.41
CA PHE A 139 14.90 -0.34 1.66
C PHE A 139 13.77 0.66 1.95
N ARG A 140 13.73 1.21 3.16
CA ARG A 140 12.74 2.21 3.56
C ARG A 140 12.91 3.51 2.76
N ASP A 141 14.15 3.96 2.56
CA ASP A 141 14.43 5.16 1.77
C ASP A 141 13.97 4.99 0.32
N CYS A 142 14.08 3.78 -0.24
CA CYS A 142 13.55 3.46 -1.56
C CYS A 142 12.02 3.58 -1.60
N VAL A 143 11.32 3.08 -0.58
CA VAL A 143 9.86 3.19 -0.47
C VAL A 143 9.43 4.65 -0.35
N ASP A 144 10.07 5.42 0.52
CA ASP A 144 9.77 6.84 0.71
C ASP A 144 10.07 7.66 -0.55
N ALA A 145 11.14 7.32 -1.29
CA ALA A 145 11.43 7.92 -2.58
C ALA A 145 10.38 7.56 -3.65
N ALA A 146 9.88 6.32 -3.64
CA ALA A 146 8.84 5.92 -4.58
C ALA A 146 7.56 6.76 -4.43
N PHE A 147 7.13 7.03 -3.20
CA PHE A 147 5.99 7.93 -2.95
C PHE A 147 6.22 9.38 -3.40
N LYS A 148 7.48 9.84 -3.42
CA LYS A 148 7.83 11.21 -3.85
C LYS A 148 7.99 11.34 -5.36
N HIS A 149 8.53 10.31 -6.01
CA HIS A 149 9.00 10.38 -7.39
C HIS A 149 8.22 9.51 -8.37
N CYS A 150 7.33 8.65 -7.89
CA CYS A 150 6.39 7.94 -8.72
C CYS A 150 5.14 8.83 -8.91
N PRO A 151 5.21 9.84 -9.79
CA PRO A 151 4.14 10.81 -9.89
C PRO A 151 2.94 10.18 -10.57
N ASN A 152 1.81 10.73 -10.27
CA ASN A 152 0.52 10.62 -10.90
C ASN A 152 0.61 10.34 -12.42
N VAL A 153 0.91 9.10 -12.81
CA VAL A 153 1.14 8.72 -14.22
C VAL A 153 -0.08 8.03 -14.80
N PHE A 154 -1.24 8.18 -14.18
CA PHE A 154 -2.48 7.75 -14.82
C PHE A 154 -3.43 8.93 -14.96
N PRO A 155 -3.81 9.22 -16.24
CA PRO A 155 -4.87 10.19 -16.49
C PRO A 155 -6.22 9.71 -15.95
#